data_a58d19e1dab859da33d57f99d98fd1ab
#
_entry.id   a58d19e1dab859da33d57f99d98fd1ab
#
_cell.length_a   1.000
_cell.length_b   1.000
_cell.length_c   1.000
_cell.angle_alpha   90.00
_cell.angle_beta   90.00
_cell.angle_gamma   90.00
#
_symmetry.space_group_name_H-M   'P 1'
#
loop_
_entity.id
_entity.type
_entity.pdbx_description
1 polymer ?
#
loop_
_entity_poly.entity_id
_entity_poly.type
_entity_poly.pdbx_seq_one_letter_code
_entity_poly.pdbx_strand_id
1 'polypeptide(L)'
;DSFLQMYAFVSSDDSMSAADLCDFVGSTILDPLSRVDGVGEVSLFGAPYAMRIWLNPSKLLSYSLTPSDVINAVKAQNKQVSLGEVGGKPIRDGQQMNVTIKAQKQLTSVPEFERILLRVNPDGSAVRLRDVARVELGQESYTSSARYNGKPAAGVGIKLASDANALNTSNAVAAFIEDMRPYFPHGVEVVSPYDTVPFIKISIIEVVKTLLEAIVLVFAVIYLFLQNFRATLIPTIAVPVVLLGTFGVLSACGYSINTL
;
A
#
# COMPACT_ATOMS: atom_id res chain seq x y z
N ASP A 1 -5.64 14.86 1.56
CA ASP A 1 -5.00 13.64 2.06
C ASP A 1 -3.61 13.47 1.42
N SER A 2 -2.59 14.01 2.10
CA SER A 2 -1.18 13.90 1.67
C SER A 2 -0.56 12.58 2.11
N PHE A 3 0.47 12.13 1.39
CA PHE A 3 1.26 10.98 1.82
C PHE A 3 2.07 11.31 3.07
N LEU A 4 2.10 10.38 4.03
CA LEU A 4 2.95 10.45 5.21
C LEU A 4 4.42 10.22 4.81
N GLN A 5 4.66 9.14 4.07
CA GLN A 5 5.96 8.72 3.60
C GLN A 5 5.84 8.05 2.23
N MET A 6 6.93 8.10 1.47
CA MET A 6 7.07 7.33 0.23
C MET A 6 8.37 6.54 0.29
N TYR A 7 8.29 5.29 -0.15
CA TYR A 7 9.45 4.43 -0.33
C TYR A 7 9.62 4.11 -1.81
N ALA A 8 10.86 4.00 -2.25
CA ALA A 8 11.19 3.56 -3.60
C ALA A 8 12.09 2.32 -3.49
N PHE A 9 11.64 1.24 -4.12
CA PHE A 9 12.40 0.00 -4.28
C PHE A 9 13.14 0.10 -5.61
N VAL A 10 14.45 0.06 -5.56
CA VAL A 10 15.34 0.34 -6.70
C VAL A 10 16.26 -0.84 -6.93
N SER A 11 16.48 -1.24 -8.18
CA SER A 11 17.52 -2.20 -8.51
C SER A 11 18.86 -1.49 -8.56
N SER A 12 19.79 -1.82 -7.65
CA SER A 12 21.12 -1.20 -7.58
C SER A 12 22.05 -1.70 -8.67
N ASP A 13 21.84 -2.94 -9.12
CA ASP A 13 22.65 -3.67 -10.12
C ASP A 13 21.98 -3.77 -11.48
N ASP A 14 20.85 -3.07 -11.69
CA ASP A 14 20.03 -3.10 -12.90
C ASP A 14 19.54 -4.52 -13.31
N SER A 15 19.56 -5.49 -12.38
CA SER A 15 19.10 -6.86 -12.63
C SER A 15 17.59 -6.99 -12.81
N MET A 16 16.83 -6.06 -12.22
CA MET A 16 15.36 -6.05 -12.25
C MET A 16 14.84 -4.82 -13.01
N SER A 17 13.84 -5.06 -13.86
CA SER A 17 13.10 -3.99 -14.52
C SER A 17 12.12 -3.30 -13.55
N ALA A 18 11.58 -2.14 -13.95
CA ALA A 18 10.53 -1.49 -13.16
C ALA A 18 9.28 -2.35 -12.98
N ALA A 19 8.95 -3.20 -13.97
CA ALA A 19 7.84 -4.13 -13.87
C ALA A 19 8.10 -5.26 -12.87
N ASP A 20 9.32 -5.82 -12.85
CA ASP A 20 9.72 -6.85 -11.89
C ASP A 20 9.67 -6.31 -10.47
N LEU A 21 10.18 -5.07 -10.26
CA LEU A 21 10.12 -4.40 -8.96
C LEU A 21 8.67 -4.14 -8.53
N CYS A 22 7.81 -3.68 -9.44
CA CYS A 22 6.40 -3.45 -9.14
C CYS A 22 5.66 -4.76 -8.82
N ASP A 23 5.97 -5.84 -9.51
CA ASP A 23 5.39 -7.17 -9.26
C ASP A 23 5.84 -7.72 -7.90
N PHE A 24 7.12 -7.63 -7.59
CA PHE A 24 7.66 -8.00 -6.27
C PHE A 24 6.99 -7.19 -5.15
N VAL A 25 6.95 -5.87 -5.28
CA VAL A 25 6.35 -4.98 -4.26
C VAL A 25 4.86 -5.24 -4.14
N GLY A 26 4.15 -5.37 -5.27
CA GLY A 26 2.72 -5.63 -5.33
C GLY A 26 2.33 -6.95 -4.66
N SER A 27 3.09 -8.01 -4.92
CA SER A 27 2.79 -9.34 -4.40
C SER A 27 3.29 -9.60 -2.97
N THR A 28 4.36 -8.94 -2.55
CA THR A 28 5.06 -9.27 -1.30
C THR A 28 4.95 -8.19 -0.23
N ILE A 29 4.92 -6.92 -0.61
CA ILE A 29 5.03 -5.79 0.32
C ILE A 29 3.68 -5.11 0.59
N LEU A 30 2.85 -4.87 -0.43
CA LEU A 30 1.65 -4.03 -0.29
C LEU A 30 0.67 -4.55 0.77
N ASP A 31 0.27 -5.82 0.67
CA ASP A 31 -0.72 -6.40 1.56
C ASP A 31 -0.27 -6.43 3.03
N PRO A 32 0.94 -6.89 3.38
CA PRO A 32 1.44 -6.82 4.75
C PRO A 32 1.61 -5.39 5.25
N LEU A 33 2.10 -4.47 4.39
CA LEU A 33 2.30 -3.07 4.75
C LEU A 33 0.97 -2.36 5.05
N SER A 34 -0.10 -2.68 4.32
CA SER A 34 -1.43 -2.13 4.57
C SER A 34 -2.03 -2.53 5.92
N ARG A 35 -1.48 -3.58 6.56
CA ARG A 35 -1.91 -4.08 7.87
C ARG A 35 -1.06 -3.54 9.03
N VAL A 36 -0.05 -2.73 8.73
CA VAL A 36 0.75 -2.08 9.77
C VAL A 36 -0.13 -1.05 10.49
N ASP A 37 -0.01 -1.03 11.82
CA ASP A 37 -0.83 -0.15 12.66
C ASP A 37 -0.67 1.32 12.30
N GLY A 38 -1.80 2.01 12.13
CA GLY A 38 -1.87 3.42 11.73
C GLY A 38 -1.76 3.69 10.23
N VAL A 39 -1.52 2.68 9.40
CA VAL A 39 -1.57 2.81 7.93
C VAL A 39 -3.03 2.85 7.47
N GLY A 40 -3.40 3.90 6.74
CA GLY A 40 -4.75 4.06 6.18
C GLY A 40 -4.88 3.55 4.76
N GLU A 41 -3.95 3.91 3.90
CA GLU A 41 -3.92 3.51 2.49
C GLU A 41 -2.49 3.34 2.02
N VAL A 42 -2.26 2.31 1.22
CA VAL A 42 -0.98 2.09 0.54
C VAL A 42 -1.22 2.15 -0.96
N SER A 43 -0.46 2.99 -1.66
CA SER A 43 -0.55 3.17 -3.11
C SER A 43 0.74 2.75 -3.78
N LEU A 44 0.66 1.88 -4.81
CA LEU A 44 1.79 1.50 -5.64
C LEU A 44 1.93 2.49 -6.81
N PHE A 45 3.12 3.04 -6.99
CA PHE A 45 3.50 3.85 -8.16
C PHE A 45 4.33 3.02 -9.11
N GLY A 46 3.76 2.74 -10.27
CA GLY A 46 4.26 1.84 -11.29
C GLY A 46 3.19 0.85 -11.67
N ALA A 47 3.52 -0.09 -12.52
CA ALA A 47 2.58 -1.08 -13.02
C ALA A 47 3.18 -2.49 -12.91
N PRO A 48 2.56 -3.39 -12.14
CA PRO A 48 2.95 -4.79 -12.08
C PRO A 48 2.67 -5.49 -13.41
N TYR A 49 3.05 -6.76 -13.51
CA TYR A 49 2.71 -7.57 -14.68
C TYR A 49 1.22 -7.89 -14.75
N ALA A 50 0.71 -7.88 -15.96
CA ALA A 50 -0.64 -8.30 -16.27
C ALA A 50 -0.67 -9.06 -17.60
N MET A 51 -1.67 -9.93 -17.78
CA MET A 51 -1.93 -10.59 -19.05
C MET A 51 -2.63 -9.61 -19.99
N ARG A 52 -1.94 -9.18 -21.04
CA ARG A 52 -2.45 -8.23 -22.03
C ARG A 52 -3.06 -8.95 -23.23
N ILE A 53 -4.25 -8.51 -23.58
CA ILE A 53 -5.02 -9.07 -24.69
C ILE A 53 -5.23 -7.96 -25.73
N TRP A 54 -4.49 -8.02 -26.81
CA TRP A 54 -4.57 -7.06 -27.92
C TRP A 54 -5.59 -7.55 -28.95
N LEU A 55 -6.79 -7.00 -28.91
CA LEU A 55 -7.87 -7.35 -29.82
C LEU A 55 -7.59 -6.86 -31.23
N ASN A 56 -7.86 -7.68 -32.24
CA ASN A 56 -7.80 -7.28 -33.64
C ASN A 56 -9.23 -6.98 -34.14
N PRO A 57 -9.57 -5.68 -34.43
CA PRO A 57 -10.93 -5.30 -34.80
C PRO A 57 -11.45 -6.00 -36.06
N SER A 58 -10.58 -6.17 -37.05
CA SER A 58 -10.96 -6.81 -38.33
C SER A 58 -11.31 -8.28 -38.13
N LYS A 59 -10.54 -9.00 -37.30
CA LYS A 59 -10.84 -10.39 -36.96
C LYS A 59 -12.11 -10.52 -36.12
N LEU A 60 -12.30 -9.63 -35.15
CA LEU A 60 -13.57 -9.60 -34.36
C LEU A 60 -14.77 -9.44 -35.28
N LEU A 61 -14.71 -8.52 -36.24
CA LEU A 61 -15.77 -8.32 -37.22
C LEU A 61 -16.01 -9.56 -38.08
N SER A 62 -14.94 -10.21 -38.58
CA SER A 62 -15.04 -11.42 -39.37
C SER A 62 -15.74 -12.59 -38.67
N TYR A 63 -15.55 -12.67 -37.35
CA TYR A 63 -16.23 -13.69 -36.53
C TYR A 63 -17.54 -13.16 -35.90
N SER A 64 -18.00 -11.95 -36.23
CA SER A 64 -19.19 -11.32 -35.65
C SER A 64 -19.14 -11.30 -34.12
N LEU A 65 -17.99 -10.96 -33.56
CA LEU A 65 -17.75 -10.80 -32.13
C LEU A 65 -17.52 -9.34 -31.77
N THR A 66 -17.95 -8.97 -30.59
CA THR A 66 -17.70 -7.65 -29.98
C THR A 66 -16.62 -7.75 -28.92
N PRO A 67 -15.95 -6.61 -28.56
CA PRO A 67 -15.03 -6.60 -27.41
C PRO A 67 -15.69 -7.07 -26.11
N SER A 68 -16.98 -6.78 -25.94
CA SER A 68 -17.74 -7.22 -24.76
C SER A 68 -17.86 -8.74 -24.69
N ASP A 69 -18.02 -9.42 -25.82
CA ASP A 69 -18.08 -10.89 -25.86
C ASP A 69 -16.77 -11.49 -25.36
N VAL A 70 -15.64 -10.90 -25.79
CA VAL A 70 -14.30 -11.32 -25.33
C VAL A 70 -14.15 -11.09 -23.82
N ILE A 71 -14.51 -9.91 -23.31
CA ILE A 71 -14.44 -9.58 -21.89
C ILE A 71 -15.27 -10.60 -21.07
N ASN A 72 -16.49 -10.88 -21.50
CA ASN A 72 -17.38 -11.81 -20.83
C ASN A 72 -16.82 -13.24 -20.84
N ALA A 73 -16.27 -13.69 -21.96
CA ALA A 73 -15.65 -15.01 -22.07
C ALA A 73 -14.41 -15.14 -21.17
N VAL A 74 -13.55 -14.12 -21.11
CA VAL A 74 -12.39 -14.07 -20.21
C VAL A 74 -12.87 -14.13 -18.76
N LYS A 75 -13.82 -13.28 -18.36
CA LYS A 75 -14.37 -13.27 -16.99
C LYS A 75 -14.99 -14.60 -16.59
N ALA A 76 -15.67 -15.27 -17.51
CA ALA A 76 -16.30 -16.57 -17.25
C ALA A 76 -15.29 -17.70 -17.06
N GLN A 77 -14.21 -17.70 -17.85
CA GLN A 77 -13.24 -18.80 -17.90
C GLN A 77 -12.00 -18.55 -17.03
N ASN A 78 -11.67 -17.30 -16.71
CA ASN A 78 -10.60 -16.94 -15.76
C ASN A 78 -11.15 -16.75 -14.34
N LYS A 79 -11.86 -17.77 -13.83
CA LYS A 79 -12.52 -17.75 -12.54
C LYS A 79 -12.20 -19.00 -11.75
N GLN A 80 -11.84 -18.82 -10.48
CA GLN A 80 -11.73 -19.96 -9.58
C GLN A 80 -13.12 -20.40 -9.15
N VAL A 81 -13.45 -21.67 -9.42
CA VAL A 81 -14.71 -22.28 -9.03
C VAL A 81 -14.44 -23.41 -8.05
N SER A 82 -15.00 -23.30 -6.84
CA SER A 82 -15.05 -24.39 -5.87
C SER A 82 -16.34 -25.17 -6.09
N LEU A 83 -16.24 -26.48 -6.27
CA LEU A 83 -17.40 -27.38 -6.42
C LEU A 83 -18.00 -27.79 -5.07
N GLY A 84 -17.40 -27.39 -3.94
CA GLY A 84 -17.79 -27.81 -2.61
C GLY A 84 -16.73 -28.67 -1.92
N GLU A 85 -17.14 -29.34 -0.87
CA GLU A 85 -16.25 -30.15 -0.03
C GLU A 85 -16.73 -31.59 -0.01
N VAL A 86 -15.82 -32.54 -0.20
CA VAL A 86 -16.05 -33.94 0.16
C VAL A 86 -15.73 -34.10 1.63
N GLY A 87 -16.72 -34.50 2.41
CA GLY A 87 -16.55 -34.60 3.84
C GLY A 87 -16.89 -33.33 4.62
N GLY A 88 -17.60 -32.37 4.04
CA GLY A 88 -18.18 -31.22 4.72
C GLY A 88 -19.26 -31.58 5.74
N LYS A 89 -19.62 -30.62 6.61
CA LYS A 89 -20.70 -30.81 7.59
C LYS A 89 -22.06 -30.97 6.89
N PRO A 90 -22.98 -31.82 7.40
CA PRO A 90 -22.86 -32.63 8.62
C PRO A 90 -21.98 -33.86 8.44
N ILE A 91 -21.10 -34.08 9.44
CA ILE A 91 -20.14 -35.21 9.45
C ILE A 91 -20.93 -36.51 9.65
N ARG A 92 -20.63 -37.55 8.84
CA ARG A 92 -21.13 -38.91 9.02
C ARG A 92 -20.12 -39.76 9.78
N ASP A 93 -20.60 -40.71 10.55
CA ASP A 93 -19.75 -41.66 11.30
C ASP A 93 -18.77 -42.35 10.35
N GLY A 94 -17.48 -42.31 10.69
CA GLY A 94 -16.39 -42.90 9.89
C GLY A 94 -15.72 -41.90 8.90
N GLN A 95 -16.18 -40.68 8.81
CA GLN A 95 -15.60 -39.67 7.94
C GLN A 95 -14.34 -39.04 8.56
N GLN A 96 -13.17 -39.32 7.98
CA GLN A 96 -11.88 -38.89 8.53
C GLN A 96 -11.21 -37.74 7.73
N MET A 97 -11.76 -37.37 6.57
CA MET A 97 -11.13 -36.38 5.70
C MET A 97 -12.13 -35.36 5.17
N ASN A 98 -11.76 -34.11 5.19
CA ASN A 98 -12.45 -33.02 4.53
C ASN A 98 -11.54 -32.48 3.41
N VAL A 99 -12.00 -32.52 2.15
CA VAL A 99 -11.27 -32.06 0.97
C VAL A 99 -12.12 -31.13 0.16
N THR A 100 -11.66 -29.90 0.00
CA THR A 100 -12.28 -28.94 -0.92
C THR A 100 -11.94 -29.29 -2.36
N ILE A 101 -12.97 -29.54 -3.19
CA ILE A 101 -12.79 -29.82 -4.63
C ILE A 101 -12.83 -28.48 -5.38
N LYS A 102 -11.75 -28.16 -6.09
CA LYS A 102 -11.68 -27.03 -7.01
C LYS A 102 -11.77 -27.54 -8.44
N ALA A 103 -12.79 -27.10 -9.20
CA ALA A 103 -12.98 -27.50 -10.59
C ALA A 103 -12.09 -26.71 -11.56
N GLN A 104 -11.87 -25.44 -11.26
CA GLN A 104 -11.13 -24.52 -12.10
C GLN A 104 -10.31 -23.56 -11.25
N LYS A 105 -9.06 -23.35 -11.63
CA LYS A 105 -8.20 -22.30 -11.11
C LYS A 105 -8.11 -21.15 -12.11
N GLN A 106 -7.66 -20.00 -11.66
CA GLN A 106 -7.34 -18.89 -12.55
C GLN A 106 -6.25 -19.30 -13.56
N LEU A 107 -6.36 -18.76 -14.75
CA LEU A 107 -5.40 -18.99 -15.83
C LEU A 107 -4.10 -18.22 -15.50
N THR A 108 -2.96 -18.89 -15.70
CA THR A 108 -1.66 -18.35 -15.27
C THR A 108 -0.67 -18.17 -16.41
N SER A 109 -0.97 -18.69 -17.60
CA SER A 109 -0.04 -18.68 -18.72
C SER A 109 -0.68 -18.19 -20.02
N VAL A 110 0.14 -17.58 -20.89
CA VAL A 110 -0.30 -17.13 -22.22
C VAL A 110 -1.04 -18.22 -23.01
N PRO A 111 -0.53 -19.48 -23.09
CA PRO A 111 -1.24 -20.53 -23.82
C PRO A 111 -2.60 -20.90 -23.22
N GLU A 112 -2.78 -20.74 -21.92
CA GLU A 112 -4.09 -20.96 -21.28
C GLU A 112 -5.08 -19.88 -21.69
N PHE A 113 -4.67 -18.61 -21.68
CA PHE A 113 -5.50 -17.51 -22.15
C PHE A 113 -5.84 -17.61 -23.63
N GLU A 114 -4.89 -17.99 -24.49
CA GLU A 114 -5.10 -18.20 -25.93
C GLU A 114 -6.17 -19.25 -26.23
N ARG A 115 -6.33 -20.24 -25.34
CA ARG A 115 -7.33 -21.32 -25.48
C ARG A 115 -8.74 -20.92 -25.04
N ILE A 116 -8.94 -19.77 -24.44
CA ILE A 116 -10.27 -19.29 -24.01
C ILE A 116 -11.23 -19.41 -25.20
N LEU A 117 -12.37 -20.07 -24.97
CA LEU A 117 -13.40 -20.27 -25.95
C LEU A 117 -14.31 -19.04 -26.01
N LEU A 118 -14.40 -18.42 -27.19
CA LEU A 118 -15.27 -17.25 -27.42
C LEU A 118 -16.62 -17.66 -27.97
N ARG A 119 -16.64 -18.58 -28.95
CA ARG A 119 -17.86 -19.05 -29.59
C ARG A 119 -17.67 -20.45 -30.18
N VAL A 120 -18.74 -21.24 -30.22
CA VAL A 120 -18.85 -22.48 -30.99
C VAL A 120 -19.85 -22.23 -32.12
N ASN A 121 -19.43 -22.52 -33.35
CA ASN A 121 -20.26 -22.39 -34.54
C ASN A 121 -21.16 -23.62 -34.70
N PRO A 122 -22.26 -23.53 -35.48
CA PRO A 122 -23.17 -24.67 -35.72
C PRO A 122 -22.50 -25.89 -36.35
N ASP A 123 -21.39 -25.70 -37.06
CA ASP A 123 -20.59 -26.75 -37.68
C ASP A 123 -19.62 -27.46 -36.71
N GLY A 124 -19.64 -27.05 -35.41
CA GLY A 124 -18.76 -27.56 -34.38
C GLY A 124 -17.39 -26.92 -34.33
N SER A 125 -17.06 -25.99 -35.22
CA SER A 125 -15.82 -25.23 -35.17
C SER A 125 -15.83 -24.22 -33.97
N ALA A 126 -14.69 -24.09 -33.30
CA ALA A 126 -14.56 -23.26 -32.12
C ALA A 126 -13.67 -22.02 -32.42
N VAL A 127 -14.19 -20.83 -32.14
CA VAL A 127 -13.43 -19.59 -32.16
C VAL A 127 -12.81 -19.36 -30.78
N ARG A 128 -11.49 -19.26 -30.75
CA ARG A 128 -10.70 -19.07 -29.52
C ARG A 128 -10.10 -17.67 -29.46
N LEU A 129 -9.63 -17.27 -28.29
CA LEU A 129 -9.05 -15.93 -28.08
C LEU A 129 -7.86 -15.67 -29.03
N ARG A 130 -6.98 -16.66 -29.26
CA ARG A 130 -5.86 -16.58 -30.21
C ARG A 130 -6.26 -16.23 -31.66
N ASP A 131 -7.50 -16.56 -32.05
CA ASP A 131 -7.98 -16.33 -33.41
C ASP A 131 -8.29 -14.84 -33.65
N VAL A 132 -8.64 -14.10 -32.60
CA VAL A 132 -9.07 -12.70 -32.66
C VAL A 132 -8.16 -11.72 -31.90
N ALA A 133 -7.20 -12.25 -31.13
CA ALA A 133 -6.33 -11.43 -30.29
C ALA A 133 -4.89 -11.97 -30.23
N ARG A 134 -3.95 -11.10 -29.89
CA ARG A 134 -2.61 -11.47 -29.43
C ARG A 134 -2.60 -11.38 -27.90
N VAL A 135 -2.12 -12.41 -27.25
CA VAL A 135 -1.98 -12.48 -25.80
C VAL A 135 -0.49 -12.44 -25.43
N GLU A 136 -0.13 -11.59 -24.50
CA GLU A 136 1.24 -11.49 -24.01
C GLU A 136 1.28 -11.07 -22.54
N LEU A 137 2.33 -11.44 -21.83
CA LEU A 137 2.63 -10.89 -20.52
C LEU A 137 3.28 -9.51 -20.71
N GLY A 138 2.74 -8.49 -20.06
CA GLY A 138 3.25 -7.13 -20.12
C GLY A 138 2.86 -6.34 -18.89
N GLN A 139 3.18 -5.05 -18.84
CA GLN A 139 2.76 -4.22 -17.71
C GLN A 139 1.25 -3.96 -17.75
N GLU A 140 0.63 -3.88 -16.58
CA GLU A 140 -0.80 -3.55 -16.44
C GLU A 140 -1.12 -2.18 -17.07
N SER A 141 -0.21 -1.22 -16.95
CA SER A 141 -0.31 0.12 -17.55
C SER A 141 1.05 0.58 -18.07
N TYR A 142 1.04 1.29 -19.18
CA TYR A 142 2.23 1.98 -19.72
C TYR A 142 2.13 3.51 -19.57
N THR A 143 1.12 4.00 -18.88
CA THR A 143 0.88 5.44 -18.72
C THR A 143 1.70 6.06 -17.60
N SER A 144 2.16 5.23 -16.64
CA SER A 144 2.98 5.67 -15.52
C SER A 144 4.19 4.76 -15.34
N SER A 145 5.34 5.34 -15.07
CA SER A 145 6.55 4.62 -14.68
C SER A 145 7.23 5.35 -13.53
N ALA A 146 7.70 4.61 -12.53
CA ALA A 146 8.47 5.18 -11.45
C ALA A 146 9.97 5.04 -11.73
N ARG A 147 10.71 6.10 -11.42
CA ARG A 147 12.18 6.13 -11.47
C ARG A 147 12.72 6.89 -10.27
N TYR A 148 13.84 6.43 -9.77
CA TYR A 148 14.58 7.11 -8.72
C TYR A 148 16.02 7.34 -9.18
N ASN A 149 16.46 8.60 -9.22
CA ASN A 149 17.79 8.98 -9.73
C ASN A 149 18.13 8.37 -11.11
N GLY A 150 17.13 8.31 -12.02
CA GLY A 150 17.28 7.76 -13.36
C GLY A 150 17.17 6.23 -13.45
N LYS A 151 17.25 5.49 -12.36
CA LYS A 151 17.08 4.02 -12.32
C LYS A 151 15.62 3.62 -12.24
N PRO A 152 15.25 2.46 -12.81
CA PRO A 152 13.91 1.90 -12.63
C PRO A 152 13.59 1.69 -11.16
N ALA A 153 12.38 2.02 -10.76
CA ALA A 153 11.93 1.88 -9.37
C ALA A 153 10.45 1.47 -9.30
N ALA A 154 10.08 0.85 -8.17
CA ALA A 154 8.70 0.74 -7.73
C ALA A 154 8.49 1.67 -6.55
N GLY A 155 7.57 2.62 -6.68
CA GLY A 155 7.24 3.56 -5.62
C GLY A 155 6.09 3.05 -4.75
N VAL A 156 6.18 3.26 -3.45
CA VAL A 156 5.10 2.97 -2.50
C VAL A 156 4.81 4.22 -1.69
N GLY A 157 3.58 4.72 -1.80
CA GLY A 157 3.10 5.84 -1.00
C GLY A 157 2.21 5.36 0.13
N ILE A 158 2.44 5.88 1.33
CA ILE A 158 1.72 5.51 2.54
C ILE A 158 0.95 6.72 3.03
N LYS A 159 -0.35 6.55 3.24
CA LYS A 159 -1.22 7.54 3.87
C LYS A 159 -1.56 7.10 5.28
N LEU A 160 -1.70 8.08 6.16
CA LEU A 160 -2.08 7.86 7.54
C LEU A 160 -3.57 7.53 7.65
N ALA A 161 -3.94 6.64 8.55
CA ALA A 161 -5.33 6.46 8.96
C ALA A 161 -5.82 7.69 9.76
N SER A 162 -7.13 7.97 9.70
CA SER A 162 -7.69 9.23 10.23
C SER A 162 -7.37 9.49 11.71
N ASP A 163 -7.29 8.43 12.51
CA ASP A 163 -7.07 8.53 13.96
C ASP A 163 -5.66 8.10 14.39
N ALA A 164 -4.76 7.86 13.44
CA ALA A 164 -3.44 7.33 13.72
C ALA A 164 -2.43 8.44 14.04
N ASN A 165 -1.41 8.10 14.82
CA ASN A 165 -0.30 8.99 15.13
C ASN A 165 0.82 8.84 14.10
N ALA A 166 1.16 9.93 13.41
CA ALA A 166 2.14 9.95 12.34
C ALA A 166 3.53 9.43 12.74
N LEU A 167 4.00 9.77 13.96
CA LEU A 167 5.31 9.30 14.46
C LEU A 167 5.32 7.80 14.74
N ASN A 168 4.27 7.30 15.38
CA ASN A 168 4.16 5.88 15.71
C ASN A 168 4.02 5.04 14.45
N THR A 169 3.15 5.46 13.53
CA THR A 169 2.94 4.78 12.24
C THR A 169 4.23 4.77 11.42
N SER A 170 4.93 5.89 11.33
CA SER A 170 6.22 5.94 10.63
C SER A 170 7.26 4.99 11.21
N ASN A 171 7.37 4.92 12.54
CA ASN A 171 8.29 4.00 13.20
C ASN A 171 7.89 2.54 12.94
N ALA A 172 6.59 2.22 12.98
CA ALA A 172 6.08 0.89 12.68
C ALA A 172 6.34 0.48 11.22
N VAL A 173 6.12 1.40 10.27
CA VAL A 173 6.45 1.18 8.87
C VAL A 173 7.95 0.97 8.65
N ALA A 174 8.80 1.78 9.28
CA ALA A 174 10.25 1.64 9.17
C ALA A 174 10.71 0.27 9.72
N ALA A 175 10.18 -0.14 10.87
CA ALA A 175 10.46 -1.46 11.44
C ALA A 175 10.02 -2.58 10.51
N PHE A 176 8.81 -2.49 9.94
CA PHE A 176 8.31 -3.45 8.95
C PHE A 176 9.23 -3.57 7.73
N ILE A 177 9.69 -2.45 7.18
CA ILE A 177 10.60 -2.45 6.01
C ILE A 177 11.94 -3.11 6.36
N GLU A 178 12.50 -2.85 7.55
CA GLU A 178 13.73 -3.50 7.99
C GLU A 178 13.54 -5.01 8.22
N ASP A 179 12.42 -5.44 8.79
CA ASP A 179 12.09 -6.85 8.98
C ASP A 179 11.91 -7.59 7.64
N MET A 180 11.44 -6.89 6.61
CA MET A 180 11.29 -7.44 5.26
C MET A 180 12.59 -7.44 4.44
N ARG A 181 13.60 -6.68 4.83
CA ARG A 181 14.87 -6.55 4.09
C ARG A 181 15.56 -7.88 3.75
N PRO A 182 15.59 -8.91 4.64
CA PRO A 182 16.17 -10.21 4.31
C PRO A 182 15.45 -10.97 3.18
N TYR A 183 14.19 -10.61 2.90
CA TYR A 183 13.38 -11.25 1.86
C TYR A 183 13.44 -10.52 0.51
N PHE A 184 14.20 -9.43 0.43
CA PHE A 184 14.33 -8.70 -0.83
C PHE A 184 15.16 -9.51 -1.83
N PRO A 185 14.79 -9.47 -3.11
CA PRO A 185 15.62 -10.02 -4.17
C PRO A 185 17.02 -9.37 -4.15
N HIS A 186 18.01 -10.14 -4.63
CA HIS A 186 19.37 -9.62 -4.73
C HIS A 186 19.42 -8.33 -5.57
N GLY A 187 20.13 -7.32 -5.11
CA GLY A 187 20.26 -6.04 -5.79
C GLY A 187 19.08 -5.07 -5.58
N VAL A 188 18.06 -5.44 -4.80
CA VAL A 188 16.97 -4.51 -4.45
C VAL A 188 17.31 -3.72 -3.19
N GLU A 189 17.29 -2.41 -3.31
CA GLU A 189 17.49 -1.45 -2.22
C GLU A 189 16.22 -0.62 -2.01
N VAL A 190 15.97 -0.25 -0.75
CA VAL A 190 14.87 0.64 -0.38
C VAL A 190 15.43 1.99 0.03
N VAL A 191 14.88 3.03 -0.54
CA VAL A 191 15.15 4.42 -0.20
C VAL A 191 13.86 5.14 0.13
N SER A 192 13.93 6.16 0.98
CA SER A 192 12.77 7.02 1.31
C SER A 192 12.96 8.40 0.67
N PRO A 193 12.45 8.64 -0.54
CA PRO A 193 12.59 9.91 -1.22
C PRO A 193 11.72 11.02 -0.63
N TYR A 194 10.68 10.67 0.09
CA TYR A 194 9.76 11.62 0.72
C TYR A 194 9.36 11.12 2.12
N ASP A 195 9.63 11.97 3.11
CA ASP A 195 9.29 11.71 4.50
C ASP A 195 8.89 13.02 5.18
N THR A 196 7.66 13.06 5.72
CA THR A 196 7.16 14.23 6.44
C THR A 196 7.52 14.22 7.93
N VAL A 197 7.91 13.06 8.46
CA VAL A 197 8.14 12.85 9.90
C VAL A 197 9.27 13.68 10.48
N PRO A 198 10.42 13.90 9.80
CA PRO A 198 11.45 14.80 10.30
C PRO A 198 10.93 16.23 10.53
N PHE A 199 10.07 16.73 9.64
CA PHE A 199 9.46 18.06 9.79
C PHE A 199 8.52 18.11 10.98
N ILE A 200 7.74 17.05 11.21
CA ILE A 200 6.86 16.92 12.38
C ILE A 200 7.69 16.95 13.68
N LYS A 201 8.78 16.16 13.73
CA LYS A 201 9.68 16.13 14.90
C LYS A 201 10.30 17.50 15.18
N ILE A 202 10.80 18.18 14.14
CA ILE A 202 11.39 19.53 14.29
C ILE A 202 10.33 20.50 14.79
N SER A 203 9.12 20.47 14.23
CA SER A 203 8.02 21.35 14.66
C SER A 203 7.67 21.15 16.15
N ILE A 204 7.59 19.90 16.61
CA ILE A 204 7.32 19.62 18.03
C ILE A 204 8.46 20.16 18.92
N ILE A 205 9.72 19.95 18.54
CA ILE A 205 10.89 20.44 19.28
C ILE A 205 10.87 21.97 19.33
N GLU A 206 10.59 22.65 18.22
CA GLU A 206 10.52 24.12 18.18
C GLU A 206 9.38 24.67 19.06
N VAL A 207 8.22 24.01 19.08
CA VAL A 207 7.12 24.39 20.00
C VAL A 207 7.55 24.26 21.46
N VAL A 208 8.21 23.16 21.83
CA VAL A 208 8.72 22.98 23.21
C VAL A 208 9.78 24.03 23.54
N LYS A 209 10.68 24.34 22.62
CA LYS A 209 11.73 25.35 22.78
C LYS A 209 11.13 26.75 22.98
N THR A 210 10.22 27.15 22.08
CA THR A 210 9.55 28.47 22.20
C THR A 210 8.74 28.59 23.48
N LEU A 211 8.13 27.50 23.94
CA LEU A 211 7.42 27.46 25.22
C LEU A 211 8.38 27.70 26.38
N LEU A 212 9.55 27.06 26.41
CA LEU A 212 10.56 27.28 27.44
C LEU A 212 11.10 28.71 27.41
N GLU A 213 11.38 29.24 26.22
CA GLU A 213 11.81 30.62 26.03
C GLU A 213 10.74 31.61 26.59
N ALA A 214 9.46 31.37 26.29
CA ALA A 214 8.35 32.18 26.81
C ALA A 214 8.26 32.11 28.34
N ILE A 215 8.42 30.92 28.93
CA ILE A 215 8.42 30.79 30.42
C ILE A 215 9.56 31.58 31.05
N VAL A 216 10.77 31.51 30.47
CA VAL A 216 11.93 32.25 30.94
C VAL A 216 11.68 33.79 30.85
N LEU A 217 11.12 34.23 29.71
CA LEU A 217 10.83 35.65 29.50
C LEU A 217 9.76 36.14 30.47
N VAL A 218 8.68 35.37 30.65
CA VAL A 218 7.62 35.70 31.63
C VAL A 218 8.20 35.77 33.05
N PHE A 219 9.05 34.81 33.43
CA PHE A 219 9.75 34.83 34.70
C PHE A 219 10.57 36.10 34.85
N ALA A 220 11.39 36.48 33.87
CA ALA A 220 12.25 37.64 33.90
C ALA A 220 11.43 38.94 34.07
N VAL A 221 10.34 39.09 33.31
CA VAL A 221 9.47 40.25 33.38
C VAL A 221 8.78 40.36 34.75
N ILE A 222 8.18 39.28 35.25
CA ILE A 222 7.51 39.28 36.55
C ILE A 222 8.52 39.54 37.68
N TYR A 223 9.72 38.96 37.58
CA TYR A 223 10.78 39.19 38.57
C TYR A 223 11.23 40.66 38.62
N LEU A 224 11.33 41.31 37.47
CA LEU A 224 11.69 42.72 37.37
C LEU A 224 10.70 43.63 38.14
N PHE A 225 9.39 43.32 38.06
CA PHE A 225 8.35 44.09 38.71
C PHE A 225 8.14 43.75 40.19
N LEU A 226 8.19 42.44 40.53
CA LEU A 226 7.93 41.99 41.91
C LEU A 226 9.16 42.03 42.80
N GLN A 227 10.37 41.99 42.24
CA GLN A 227 11.66 41.95 42.94
C GLN A 227 11.73 40.90 44.06
N ASN A 228 10.89 39.87 43.96
CA ASN A 228 10.80 38.78 44.95
C ASN A 228 10.74 37.45 44.24
N PHE A 229 11.81 36.64 44.36
CA PHE A 229 11.95 35.37 43.71
C PHE A 229 10.81 34.37 44.02
N ARG A 230 10.40 34.30 45.31
CA ARG A 230 9.33 33.39 45.72
C ARG A 230 7.97 33.80 45.15
N ALA A 231 7.68 35.09 45.10
CA ALA A 231 6.44 35.60 44.52
C ALA A 231 6.40 35.41 42.99
N THR A 232 7.55 35.50 42.31
CA THR A 232 7.67 35.27 40.87
C THR A 232 7.54 33.77 40.49
N LEU A 233 7.98 32.87 41.35
CA LEU A 233 7.97 31.46 41.09
C LEU A 233 6.55 30.89 40.98
N ILE A 234 5.60 31.43 41.76
CA ILE A 234 4.20 30.95 41.78
C ILE A 234 3.54 31.06 40.39
N PRO A 235 3.45 32.25 39.76
CA PRO A 235 2.85 32.36 38.43
C PRO A 235 3.68 31.66 37.33
N THR A 236 5.01 31.60 37.49
CA THR A 236 5.88 30.92 36.51
C THR A 236 5.66 29.43 36.50
N ILE A 237 5.44 28.77 37.64
CA ILE A 237 5.14 27.33 37.71
C ILE A 237 3.69 27.06 37.28
N ALA A 238 2.78 27.99 37.49
CA ALA A 238 1.39 27.81 37.09
C ALA A 238 1.23 27.60 35.58
N VAL A 239 2.02 28.27 34.75
CA VAL A 239 1.95 28.15 33.30
C VAL A 239 2.24 26.68 32.81
N PRO A 240 3.39 26.08 33.14
CA PRO A 240 3.65 24.67 32.72
C PRO A 240 2.66 23.68 33.35
N VAL A 241 2.21 23.91 34.60
CA VAL A 241 1.22 23.03 35.24
C VAL A 241 -0.12 23.05 34.51
N VAL A 242 -0.61 24.23 34.12
CA VAL A 242 -1.85 24.35 33.33
C VAL A 242 -1.72 23.68 31.98
N LEU A 243 -0.60 23.89 31.28
CA LEU A 243 -0.35 23.28 29.98
C LEU A 243 -0.29 21.75 30.08
N LEU A 244 0.50 21.22 31.02
CA LEU A 244 0.59 19.79 31.26
C LEU A 244 -0.76 19.19 31.69
N GLY A 245 -1.52 19.90 32.49
CA GLY A 245 -2.88 19.51 32.87
C GLY A 245 -3.81 19.44 31.66
N THR A 246 -3.77 20.44 30.77
CA THR A 246 -4.55 20.45 29.53
C THR A 246 -4.18 19.29 28.63
N PHE A 247 -2.89 19.05 28.39
CA PHE A 247 -2.44 17.90 27.59
C PHE A 247 -2.79 16.55 28.24
N GLY A 248 -2.73 16.48 29.57
CA GLY A 248 -3.16 15.27 30.30
C GLY A 248 -4.65 14.97 30.10
N VAL A 249 -5.51 15.98 30.16
CA VAL A 249 -6.95 15.81 29.90
C VAL A 249 -7.20 15.44 28.44
N LEU A 250 -6.55 16.10 27.48
CA LEU A 250 -6.67 15.76 26.06
C LEU A 250 -6.25 14.30 25.80
N SER A 251 -5.14 13.86 26.39
CA SER A 251 -4.68 12.47 26.29
C SER A 251 -5.67 11.47 26.90
N ALA A 252 -6.26 11.81 28.07
CA ALA A 252 -7.29 10.98 28.70
C ALA A 252 -8.59 10.90 27.86
N CYS A 253 -8.89 11.94 27.08
CA CYS A 253 -9.99 11.96 26.13
C CYS A 253 -9.67 11.25 24.79
N GLY A 254 -8.48 10.65 24.63
CA GLY A 254 -8.07 9.94 23.43
C GLY A 254 -7.49 10.81 22.31
N TYR A 255 -7.29 12.11 22.55
CA TYR A 255 -6.64 12.98 21.56
C TYR A 255 -5.13 12.72 21.54
N SER A 256 -4.57 12.54 20.36
CA SER A 256 -3.12 12.47 20.15
C SER A 256 -2.60 13.80 19.55
N ILE A 257 -1.34 14.09 19.80
CA ILE A 257 -0.66 15.19 19.11
C ILE A 257 -0.37 14.71 17.70
N ASN A 258 -1.15 15.22 16.76
CA ASN A 258 -1.04 14.88 15.34
C ASN A 258 -0.66 16.13 14.54
N THR A 259 -0.25 15.90 13.30
CA THR A 259 -0.12 17.00 12.34
C THR A 259 -1.48 17.64 12.10
N LEU A 260 -1.48 18.94 12.18
CA LEU A 260 -2.60 19.79 11.75
C LEU A 260 -2.83 19.68 10.24
#